data_b1c1334fbc347b398b957db03b3af90b
#
_entry.id   b1c1334fbc347b398b957db03b3af90b
#
_cell.length_a   1.000
_cell.length_b   1.000
_cell.length_c   1.000
_cell.angle_alpha   90.00
_cell.angle_beta   90.00
_cell.angle_gamma   90.00
#
_symmetry.space_group_name_H-M   'P 1'
#
loop_
_entity.id
_entity.type
_entity.pdbx_description
1 polymer ?
#
loop_
_entity_poly.entity_id
_entity_poly.type
_entity_poly.pdbx_seq_one_letter_code
_entity_poly.pdbx_strand_id
1 'polypeptide(L)'
;MLSVNLLPGADSAASAIQAEKVRMEVISQNIANANTTSTPQGGPYQRQVVRFETVMKNQFDAANAVQQVQVAGIEADNRPHRLIYQPGHPDADPESGMVKFPNVSIHEEMADFISSSRATEANLAIIRTARQMAMQTLAIGKGN
;
A
#
# COMPACT_ATOMS: atom_id res chain seq x y z
N MET A 1 18.07 13.15 27.83
CA MET A 1 16.67 12.85 28.22
C MET A 1 16.28 11.54 27.58
N LEU A 2 16.11 10.48 28.36
CA LEU A 2 15.63 9.20 27.88
C LEU A 2 14.12 9.38 27.55
N SER A 3 13.79 9.49 26.27
CA SER A 3 12.39 9.46 25.84
C SER A 3 11.92 8.00 25.87
N VAL A 4 11.25 7.61 26.92
CA VAL A 4 10.60 6.29 26.98
C VAL A 4 9.41 6.33 26.02
N ASN A 5 9.45 5.51 24.97
CA ASN A 5 8.30 5.33 24.10
C ASN A 5 7.25 4.47 24.82
N LEU A 6 6.19 5.11 25.32
CA LEU A 6 5.13 4.45 26.07
C LEU A 6 4.18 3.62 25.20
N LEU A 7 4.23 3.77 23.87
CA LEU A 7 3.30 3.13 22.95
C LEU A 7 4.00 2.62 21.67
N PRO A 8 5.01 1.74 21.75
CA PRO A 8 5.75 1.28 20.58
C PRO A 8 4.86 0.58 19.53
N GLY A 9 3.83 -0.13 19.98
CA GLY A 9 2.86 -0.76 19.10
C GLY A 9 1.99 0.23 18.31
N ALA A 10 1.71 1.41 18.87
CA ALA A 10 0.97 2.45 18.16
C ALA A 10 1.80 3.08 17.04
N ASP A 11 3.12 3.29 17.25
CA ASP A 11 4.03 3.82 16.23
C ASP A 11 4.19 2.84 15.07
N SER A 12 4.33 1.54 15.37
CA SER A 12 4.39 0.50 14.35
C SER A 12 3.09 0.45 13.53
N ALA A 13 1.92 0.47 14.20
CA ALA A 13 0.62 0.49 13.54
C ALA A 13 0.41 1.77 12.70
N ALA A 14 0.88 2.93 13.18
CA ALA A 14 0.78 4.18 12.43
C ALA A 14 1.62 4.14 11.13
N SER A 15 2.84 3.57 11.18
CA SER A 15 3.67 3.39 9.99
C SER A 15 3.02 2.43 8.98
N ALA A 16 2.41 1.34 9.46
CA ALA A 16 1.68 0.41 8.62
C ALA A 16 0.48 1.06 7.92
N ILE A 17 -0.27 1.93 8.61
CA ILE A 17 -1.38 2.69 8.00
C ILE A 17 -0.87 3.60 6.86
N GLN A 18 0.27 4.27 7.06
CA GLN A 18 0.85 5.11 6.00
C GLN A 18 1.26 4.28 4.78
N ALA A 19 1.86 3.12 5.00
CA ALA A 19 2.25 2.20 3.94
C ALA A 19 1.03 1.67 3.17
N GLU A 20 -0.03 1.24 3.89
CA GLU A 20 -1.27 0.78 3.25
C GLU A 20 -2.02 1.91 2.51
N LYS A 21 -1.91 3.15 2.96
CA LYS A 21 -2.47 4.29 2.23
C LYS A 21 -1.81 4.45 0.85
N VAL A 22 -0.49 4.38 0.78
CA VAL A 22 0.23 4.43 -0.51
C VAL A 22 -0.16 3.24 -1.38
N ARG A 23 -0.35 2.05 -0.80
CA ARG A 23 -0.83 0.89 -1.54
C ARG A 23 -2.22 1.13 -2.14
N MET A 24 -3.17 1.67 -1.38
CA MET A 24 -4.50 2.00 -1.88
C MET A 24 -4.48 3.06 -2.99
N GLU A 25 -3.57 4.04 -2.91
CA GLU A 25 -3.38 5.04 -3.96
C GLU A 25 -2.88 4.39 -5.26
N VAL A 26 -1.90 3.48 -5.19
CA VAL A 26 -1.39 2.74 -6.35
C VAL A 26 -2.45 1.82 -6.95
N ILE A 27 -3.21 1.10 -6.13
CA ILE A 27 -4.34 0.27 -6.58
C ILE A 27 -5.37 1.14 -7.32
N SER A 28 -5.71 2.31 -6.78
CA SER A 28 -6.66 3.24 -7.42
C SER A 28 -6.14 3.74 -8.77
N GLN A 29 -4.84 4.02 -8.88
CA GLN A 29 -4.20 4.38 -10.16
C GLN A 29 -4.24 3.22 -11.16
N ASN A 30 -3.98 1.99 -10.71
CA ASN A 30 -4.08 0.80 -11.56
C ASN A 30 -5.49 0.63 -12.12
N ILE A 31 -6.52 0.76 -11.26
CA ILE A 31 -7.93 0.66 -11.67
C ILE A 31 -8.28 1.76 -12.67
N ALA A 32 -7.89 3.01 -12.39
CA ALA A 32 -8.16 4.14 -13.27
C ALA A 32 -7.53 3.96 -14.65
N ASN A 33 -6.37 3.29 -14.73
CA ASN A 33 -5.63 3.06 -15.96
C ASN A 33 -5.81 1.65 -16.56
N ALA A 34 -6.77 0.87 -16.06
CA ALA A 34 -6.98 -0.52 -16.51
C ALA A 34 -7.30 -0.67 -18.01
N ASN A 35 -7.77 0.42 -18.65
CA ASN A 35 -8.08 0.48 -20.08
C ASN A 35 -7.21 1.46 -20.88
N THR A 36 -6.14 2.00 -20.29
CA THR A 36 -5.27 2.99 -20.95
C THR A 36 -4.28 2.27 -21.87
N THR A 37 -4.57 2.26 -23.15
CA THR A 37 -3.78 1.61 -24.23
C THR A 37 -2.60 2.43 -24.70
N SER A 38 -2.63 3.76 -24.46
CA SER A 38 -1.55 4.67 -24.85
C SER A 38 -1.23 5.65 -23.73
N THR A 39 0.04 5.73 -23.35
CA THR A 39 0.57 6.63 -22.32
C THR A 39 1.54 7.65 -22.97
N PRO A 40 1.84 8.79 -22.31
CA PRO A 40 2.82 9.76 -22.78
C PRO A 40 4.23 9.17 -22.98
N GLN A 41 4.55 8.08 -22.28
CA GLN A 41 5.81 7.35 -22.40
C GLN A 41 5.82 6.37 -23.59
N GLY A 42 4.68 6.18 -24.23
CA GLY A 42 4.44 5.21 -25.29
C GLY A 42 3.95 3.86 -24.80
N GLY A 43 3.00 3.27 -25.52
CA GLY A 43 2.41 1.96 -25.20
C GLY A 43 1.39 1.98 -24.06
N PRO A 44 0.86 0.79 -23.70
CA PRO A 44 -0.17 0.66 -22.68
C PRO A 44 0.37 0.94 -21.27
N TYR A 45 -0.52 1.31 -20.36
CA TYR A 45 -0.19 1.43 -18.95
C TYR A 45 0.30 0.09 -18.40
N GLN A 46 1.29 0.12 -17.54
CA GLN A 46 1.82 -1.06 -16.85
C GLN A 46 1.43 -1.00 -15.39
N ARG A 47 0.87 -2.12 -14.87
CA ARG A 47 0.48 -2.28 -13.48
C ARG A 47 1.63 -1.90 -12.55
N GLN A 48 1.34 -1.16 -11.50
CA GLN A 48 2.30 -0.80 -10.47
C GLN A 48 2.03 -1.58 -9.18
N VAL A 49 3.08 -1.95 -8.48
CA VAL A 49 3.05 -2.71 -7.24
C VAL A 49 3.90 -2.00 -6.19
N VAL A 50 3.36 -1.88 -4.98
CA VAL A 50 4.09 -1.31 -3.85
C VAL A 50 4.89 -2.40 -3.15
N ARG A 51 6.18 -2.14 -2.95
CA ARG A 51 7.04 -2.99 -2.15
C ARG A 51 7.24 -2.38 -0.77
N PHE A 52 6.98 -3.18 0.26
CA PHE A 52 7.19 -2.80 1.65
C PHE A 52 8.52 -3.32 2.16
N GLU A 53 9.08 -2.60 3.11
CA GLU A 53 10.22 -3.05 3.90
C GLU A 53 10.01 -2.75 5.38
N THR A 54 10.62 -3.54 6.23
CA THR A 54 10.63 -3.32 7.68
C THR A 54 11.94 -2.67 8.07
N VAL A 55 11.86 -1.53 8.74
CA VAL A 55 13.01 -0.77 9.24
C VAL A 55 12.95 -0.71 10.76
N MET A 56 14.08 -0.96 11.40
CA MET A 56 14.23 -0.76 12.84
C MET A 56 14.61 0.69 13.12
N LYS A 57 13.73 1.40 13.81
CA LYS A 57 14.02 2.73 14.37
C LYS A 57 14.65 2.54 15.74
N ASN A 58 15.69 3.32 16.03
CA ASN A 58 16.44 3.28 17.29
C ASN A 58 17.12 1.92 17.57
N GLN A 59 17.74 1.31 16.54
CA GLN A 59 18.42 0.02 16.67
C GLN A 59 19.56 -0.01 17.71
N PHE A 60 20.09 1.15 18.13
CA PHE A 60 21.12 1.27 19.17
C PHE A 60 20.57 1.34 20.60
N ASP A 61 19.25 1.45 20.77
CA ASP A 61 18.56 1.46 22.06
C ASP A 61 17.55 0.31 22.10
N ALA A 62 17.98 -0.83 22.62
CA ALA A 62 17.18 -2.05 22.67
C ALA A 62 15.85 -1.87 23.43
N ALA A 63 15.80 -0.93 24.39
CA ALA A 63 14.60 -0.63 25.15
C ALA A 63 13.54 0.15 24.36
N ASN A 64 13.96 0.87 23.31
CA ASN A 64 13.12 1.72 22.46
C ASN A 64 13.16 1.31 20.97
N ALA A 65 13.66 0.11 20.66
CA ALA A 65 13.67 -0.40 19.29
C ALA A 65 12.25 -0.68 18.83
N VAL A 66 11.81 0.03 17.77
CA VAL A 66 10.48 -0.15 17.17
C VAL A 66 10.65 -0.54 15.72
N GLN A 67 9.99 -1.64 15.35
CA GLN A 67 9.87 -2.03 13.94
C GLN A 67 8.81 -1.17 13.27
N GLN A 68 9.17 -0.54 12.17
CA GLN A 68 8.28 0.26 11.35
C GLN A 68 8.23 -0.30 9.93
N VAL A 69 7.04 -0.23 9.33
CA VAL A 69 6.84 -0.56 7.93
C VAL A 69 6.96 0.71 7.11
N GLN A 70 7.73 0.67 6.05
CA GLN A 70 7.79 1.76 5.07
C GLN A 70 7.71 1.22 3.65
N VAL A 71 7.40 2.12 2.71
CA VAL A 71 7.41 1.81 1.29
C VAL A 71 8.85 1.85 0.79
N ALA A 72 9.37 0.70 0.38
CA ALA A 72 10.70 0.58 -0.23
C ALA A 72 10.73 1.13 -1.66
N GLY A 73 9.60 1.03 -2.37
CA GLY A 73 9.46 1.53 -3.73
C GLY A 73 8.15 1.13 -4.37
N ILE A 74 7.88 1.75 -5.52
CA ILE A 74 6.78 1.39 -6.41
C ILE A 74 7.44 0.86 -7.68
N GLU A 75 7.11 -0.37 -8.06
CA GLU A 75 7.74 -1.07 -9.17
C GLU A 75 6.69 -1.47 -10.20
N ALA A 76 7.09 -1.51 -11.48
CA ALA A 76 6.24 -2.01 -12.55
C ALA A 76 6.13 -3.54 -12.47
N ASP A 77 4.92 -4.06 -12.60
CA ASP A 77 4.67 -5.50 -12.68
C ASP A 77 5.08 -6.02 -14.06
N ASN A 78 5.98 -7.00 -14.10
CA ASN A 78 6.54 -7.54 -15.34
C ASN A 78 5.63 -8.57 -16.05
N ARG A 79 4.40 -8.76 -15.60
CA ARG A 79 3.43 -9.62 -16.31
C ARG A 79 3.17 -9.07 -17.71
N PRO A 80 2.96 -9.95 -18.71
CA PRO A 80 2.69 -9.52 -20.09
C PRO A 80 1.36 -8.76 -20.17
N HIS A 81 1.32 -7.81 -21.11
CA HIS A 81 0.10 -7.09 -21.47
C HIS A 81 -0.95 -8.04 -22.08
N ARG A 82 -2.22 -7.70 -21.91
CA ARG A 82 -3.32 -8.44 -22.53
C ARG A 82 -3.45 -8.03 -24.01
N LEU A 83 -3.53 -9.00 -24.90
CA LEU A 83 -3.80 -8.77 -26.31
C LEU A 83 -5.27 -9.01 -26.58
N ILE A 84 -5.95 -8.03 -27.14
CA ILE A 84 -7.38 -8.10 -27.47
C ILE A 84 -7.55 -7.73 -28.95
N TYR A 85 -8.28 -8.54 -29.69
CA TYR A 85 -8.57 -8.26 -31.10
C TYR A 85 -9.63 -7.16 -31.22
N GLN A 86 -9.20 -5.97 -31.67
CA GLN A 86 -10.05 -4.80 -31.90
C GLN A 86 -9.52 -3.98 -33.08
N PRO A 87 -9.74 -4.41 -34.33
CA PRO A 87 -9.15 -3.77 -35.54
C PRO A 87 -9.62 -2.34 -35.79
N GLY A 88 -10.74 -1.91 -35.16
CA GLY A 88 -11.23 -0.53 -35.23
C GLY A 88 -10.66 0.41 -34.17
N HIS A 89 -9.77 -0.06 -33.28
CA HIS A 89 -9.18 0.76 -32.25
C HIS A 89 -8.01 1.59 -32.80
N PRO A 90 -7.85 2.89 -32.38
CA PRO A 90 -6.77 3.74 -32.88
C PRO A 90 -5.36 3.18 -32.59
N ASP A 91 -5.20 2.43 -31.51
CA ASP A 91 -3.93 1.80 -31.10
C ASP A 91 -3.81 0.33 -31.56
N ALA A 92 -4.66 -0.11 -32.52
CA ALA A 92 -4.57 -1.44 -33.06
C ALA A 92 -3.34 -1.58 -33.97
N ASP A 93 -2.66 -2.72 -33.86
CA ASP A 93 -1.59 -3.08 -34.79
C ASP A 93 -2.21 -3.28 -36.19
N PRO A 94 -1.70 -2.58 -37.25
CA PRO A 94 -2.27 -2.62 -38.57
C PRO A 94 -2.26 -4.01 -39.23
N GLU A 95 -1.31 -4.87 -38.85
CA GLU A 95 -1.18 -6.20 -39.45
C GLU A 95 -2.04 -7.25 -38.77
N SER A 96 -2.09 -7.23 -37.41
CA SER A 96 -2.77 -8.26 -36.63
C SER A 96 -4.17 -7.83 -36.14
N GLY A 97 -4.49 -6.52 -36.13
CA GLY A 97 -5.71 -5.98 -35.55
C GLY A 97 -5.77 -6.11 -34.02
N MET A 98 -4.64 -6.44 -33.39
CA MET A 98 -4.56 -6.62 -31.94
C MET A 98 -4.21 -5.33 -31.23
N VAL A 99 -4.85 -5.09 -30.09
CA VAL A 99 -4.54 -3.98 -29.19
C VAL A 99 -3.88 -4.52 -27.93
N LYS A 100 -2.79 -3.87 -27.48
CA LYS A 100 -2.15 -4.16 -26.21
C LYS A 100 -2.87 -3.39 -25.09
N PHE A 101 -3.55 -4.10 -24.20
CA PHE A 101 -4.16 -3.55 -23.01
C PHE A 101 -3.22 -3.68 -21.79
N PRO A 102 -3.39 -2.84 -20.76
CA PRO A 102 -2.67 -2.97 -19.51
C PRO A 102 -2.77 -4.38 -18.90
N ASN A 103 -1.74 -4.78 -18.17
CA ASN A 103 -1.71 -6.03 -17.39
C ASN A 103 -2.44 -5.88 -16.03
N VAL A 104 -3.47 -5.05 -15.98
CA VAL A 104 -4.29 -4.78 -14.80
C VAL A 104 -5.55 -5.65 -14.83
N SER A 105 -5.83 -6.34 -13.74
CA SER A 105 -7.09 -7.04 -13.51
C SER A 105 -7.90 -6.29 -12.45
N ILE A 106 -9.01 -5.68 -12.84
CA ILE A 106 -9.85 -4.90 -11.92
C ILE A 106 -10.30 -5.75 -10.73
N HIS A 107 -10.57 -7.04 -10.93
CA HIS A 107 -11.01 -7.93 -9.85
C HIS A 107 -9.89 -8.19 -8.83
N GLU A 108 -8.64 -8.37 -9.30
CA GLU A 108 -7.48 -8.49 -8.42
C GLU A 108 -7.25 -7.20 -7.64
N GLU A 109 -7.28 -6.05 -8.32
CA GLU A 109 -7.12 -4.75 -7.68
C GLU A 109 -8.20 -4.46 -6.62
N MET A 110 -9.46 -4.81 -6.90
CA MET A 110 -10.54 -4.66 -5.93
C MET A 110 -10.35 -5.56 -4.70
N ALA A 111 -9.90 -6.80 -4.88
CA ALA A 111 -9.58 -7.69 -3.77
C ALA A 111 -8.42 -7.16 -2.93
N ASP A 112 -7.37 -6.64 -3.58
CA ASP A 112 -6.23 -6.00 -2.94
C ASP A 112 -6.64 -4.73 -2.18
N PHE A 113 -7.54 -3.92 -2.75
CA PHE A 113 -8.08 -2.73 -2.10
C PHE A 113 -8.85 -3.07 -0.81
N ILE A 114 -9.72 -4.06 -0.87
CA ILE A 114 -10.48 -4.54 0.31
C ILE A 114 -9.51 -5.06 1.40
N SER A 115 -8.49 -5.81 0.99
CA SER A 115 -7.47 -6.33 1.91
C SER A 115 -6.71 -5.20 2.61
N SER A 116 -6.27 -4.20 1.84
CA SER A 116 -5.57 -3.02 2.34
C SER A 116 -6.44 -2.16 3.28
N SER A 117 -7.73 -1.99 2.94
CA SER A 117 -8.71 -1.31 3.81
C SER A 117 -8.88 -2.03 5.15
N ARG A 118 -9.04 -3.35 5.13
CA ARG A 118 -9.14 -4.15 6.35
C ARG A 118 -7.87 -4.09 7.21
N ALA A 119 -6.69 -4.12 6.58
CA ALA A 119 -5.42 -3.96 7.27
C ALA A 119 -5.34 -2.58 7.97
N THR A 120 -5.79 -1.52 7.30
CA THR A 120 -5.86 -0.16 7.85
C THR A 120 -6.81 -0.09 9.06
N GLU A 121 -8.00 -0.69 8.96
CA GLU A 121 -8.97 -0.75 10.05
C GLU A 121 -8.42 -1.51 11.27
N ALA A 122 -7.74 -2.64 11.05
CA ALA A 122 -7.10 -3.41 12.11
C ALA A 122 -6.01 -2.60 12.83
N ASN A 123 -5.16 -1.89 12.08
CA ASN A 123 -4.12 -1.03 12.65
C ASN A 123 -4.71 0.16 13.44
N LEU A 124 -5.81 0.75 12.97
CA LEU A 124 -6.55 1.78 13.71
C LEU A 124 -7.11 1.23 15.03
N ALA A 125 -7.63 -0.01 15.03
CA ALA A 125 -8.11 -0.65 16.27
C ALA A 125 -6.96 -0.87 17.27
N ILE A 126 -5.77 -1.27 16.80
CA ILE A 126 -4.56 -1.41 17.63
C ILE A 126 -4.21 -0.07 18.28
N ILE A 127 -4.18 1.03 17.54
CA ILE A 127 -3.88 2.36 18.07
C ILE A 127 -4.90 2.78 19.14
N ARG A 128 -6.19 2.56 18.88
CA ARG A 128 -7.27 2.87 19.86
C ARG A 128 -7.11 2.08 21.13
N THR A 129 -6.85 0.78 21.03
CA THR A 129 -6.64 -0.11 22.19
C THR A 129 -5.39 0.30 22.98
N ALA A 130 -4.27 0.57 22.32
CA ALA A 130 -3.06 1.03 22.95
C ALA A 130 -3.27 2.34 23.74
N ARG A 131 -3.98 3.31 23.13
CA ARG A 131 -4.35 4.56 23.79
C ARG A 131 -5.23 4.31 25.03
N GLN A 132 -6.22 3.44 24.91
CA GLN A 132 -7.12 3.12 26.03
C GLN A 132 -6.35 2.49 27.21
N MET A 133 -5.45 1.53 26.92
CA MET A 133 -4.60 0.92 27.93
C MET A 133 -3.71 1.96 28.64
N ALA A 134 -3.09 2.87 27.88
CA ALA A 134 -2.28 3.94 28.44
C ALA A 134 -3.09 4.86 29.37
N MET A 135 -4.31 5.24 28.96
CA MET A 135 -5.20 6.05 29.78
C MET A 135 -5.61 5.34 31.08
N GLN A 136 -5.91 4.04 31.00
CA GLN A 136 -6.25 3.24 32.19
C GLN A 136 -5.06 3.13 33.15
N THR A 137 -3.84 2.89 32.61
CA THR A 137 -2.63 2.86 33.45
C THR A 137 -2.39 4.18 34.17
N LEU A 138 -2.57 5.31 33.48
CA LEU A 138 -2.46 6.64 34.07
C LEU A 138 -3.55 6.91 35.14
N ALA A 139 -4.76 6.41 34.94
CA ALA A 139 -5.85 6.53 35.92
C ALA A 139 -5.55 5.75 37.21
N ILE A 140 -5.00 4.54 37.11
CA ILE A 140 -4.56 3.74 38.27
C ILE A 140 -3.43 4.45 39.02
N GLY A 141 -2.47 5.05 38.32
CA GLY A 141 -1.36 5.79 38.93
C GLY A 141 -1.76 7.10 39.63
N LYS A 142 -2.95 7.65 39.31
CA LYS A 142 -3.50 8.85 40.02
C LYS A 142 -4.36 8.52 41.21
N GLY A 143 -4.70 7.27 41.43
CA GLY A 143 -5.62 6.83 42.52
C GLY A 143 -4.94 6.52 43.85
N ASN A 144 -3.65 6.84 44.04
CA ASN A 144 -2.93 6.77 45.32
C ASN A 144 -2.53 8.14 45.80
#